data_b55c3c1e228ed032f1036d22747bfc5e
#
_entry.id   b55c3c1e228ed032f1036d22747bfc5e
#
_cell.length_a   1.000
_cell.length_b   1.000
_cell.length_c   1.000
_cell.angle_alpha   90.00
_cell.angle_beta   90.00
_cell.angle_gamma   90.00
#
_symmetry.space_group_name_H-M   'P 1'
#
loop_
_entity.id
_entity.type
_entity.pdbx_description
1 polymer ?
#
loop_
_entity_poly.entity_id
_entity_poly.type
_entity_poly.pdbx_seq_one_letter_code
_entity_poly.pdbx_strand_id
1 'polypeptide(L)'
;MLSFSKKNIKHKLPSILTLLTLEIIVAFTMLNTTIGLTTLDGIASGIHYIINYANKGIDFVFGDISSKTSMVFVVVALLPLIFICSIIGIFKYIGALDLIINTIGFLINKISKVGKLESFAAISAVIVGMMPAYVSIKDYIPRLSKAQMYTIAACTISTVDIALLGAYTQMVEPRYVFIGVSLNFFSTFIIVSIINPSEPTNITTCPLGANKGERGSFFEVLTDHMQDAFKLILAIVPIIIGFVALISMLNDVFLNILG
;
A
#
# COMPACT_ATOMS: atom_id res chain seq x y z
N MET A 1 -16.82 0.84 21.71
CA MET A 1 -18.19 0.77 21.19
C MET A 1 -18.29 1.84 20.11
N LEU A 2 -18.29 1.45 18.84
CA LEU A 2 -18.41 2.37 17.69
C LEU A 2 -19.85 2.86 17.67
N SER A 3 -20.06 4.14 17.92
CA SER A 3 -21.40 4.74 17.91
C SER A 3 -21.80 5.00 16.45
N PHE A 4 -22.62 4.13 15.90
CA PHE A 4 -23.31 4.35 14.63
C PHE A 4 -24.31 5.52 14.77
N SER A 5 -23.84 6.75 14.76
CA SER A 5 -24.72 7.92 14.80
C SER A 5 -25.25 8.19 13.39
N LYS A 6 -26.50 7.82 13.14
CA LYS A 6 -27.23 8.11 11.88
C LYS A 6 -27.17 9.58 11.44
N LYS A 7 -26.97 10.51 12.38
CA LYS A 7 -26.93 11.94 12.11
C LYS A 7 -25.62 12.36 11.39
N ASN A 8 -24.49 11.74 11.73
CA ASN A 8 -23.19 12.07 11.13
C ASN A 8 -23.00 11.46 9.74
N ILE A 9 -23.68 10.34 9.43
CA ILE A 9 -23.61 9.71 8.10
C ILE A 9 -24.22 10.61 7.03
N LYS A 10 -25.31 11.33 7.33
CA LYS A 10 -25.97 12.24 6.37
C LYS A 10 -25.05 13.35 5.88
N HIS A 11 -24.16 13.88 6.71
CA HIS A 11 -23.19 14.90 6.32
C HIS A 11 -22.05 14.35 5.44
N LYS A 12 -21.74 13.06 5.56
CA LYS A 12 -20.70 12.39 4.74
C LYS A 12 -21.24 11.72 3.48
N LEU A 13 -22.55 11.60 3.35
CA LEU A 13 -23.19 10.97 2.19
C LEU A 13 -22.73 11.55 0.85
N PRO A 14 -22.64 12.89 0.66
CA PRO A 14 -22.14 13.43 -0.61
C PRO A 14 -20.68 13.05 -0.88
N SER A 15 -19.82 12.99 0.13
CA SER A 15 -18.42 12.56 -0.05
C SER A 15 -18.33 11.07 -0.38
N ILE A 16 -19.14 10.24 0.24
CA ILE A 16 -19.22 8.80 -0.05
C ILE A 16 -19.70 8.60 -1.50
N LEU A 17 -20.73 9.31 -1.94
CA LEU A 17 -21.23 9.24 -3.31
C LEU A 17 -20.18 9.72 -4.32
N THR A 18 -19.44 10.79 -4.00
CA THR A 18 -18.36 11.29 -4.85
C THR A 18 -17.24 10.27 -4.98
N LEU A 19 -16.81 9.63 -3.88
CA LEU A 19 -15.80 8.58 -3.89
C LEU A 19 -16.27 7.36 -4.67
N LEU A 20 -17.51 6.92 -4.48
CA LEU A 20 -18.09 5.79 -5.21
C LEU A 20 -18.18 6.09 -6.73
N THR A 21 -18.62 7.29 -7.08
CA THR A 21 -18.67 7.72 -8.49
C THR A 21 -17.26 7.73 -9.09
N LEU A 22 -16.28 8.24 -8.34
CA LEU A 22 -14.88 8.29 -8.79
C LEU A 22 -14.31 6.86 -8.92
N GLU A 23 -14.61 5.96 -8.00
CA GLU A 23 -14.23 4.55 -8.05
C GLU A 23 -14.78 3.87 -9.32
N ILE A 24 -16.06 4.07 -9.61
CA ILE A 24 -16.70 3.53 -10.80
C ILE A 24 -16.07 4.13 -12.09
N ILE A 25 -15.83 5.44 -12.12
CA ILE A 25 -15.18 6.11 -13.25
C ILE A 25 -13.77 5.56 -13.48
N VAL A 26 -12.98 5.41 -12.40
CA VAL A 26 -11.63 4.85 -12.49
C VAL A 26 -11.68 3.41 -13.00
N ALA A 27 -12.55 2.56 -12.43
CA ALA A 27 -12.73 1.19 -12.87
C ALA A 27 -13.13 1.11 -14.37
N PHE A 28 -14.12 1.89 -14.77
CA PHE A 28 -14.59 1.91 -16.14
C PHE A 28 -13.51 2.40 -17.10
N THR A 29 -12.83 3.48 -16.74
CA THR A 29 -11.76 4.06 -17.56
C THR A 29 -10.60 3.10 -17.72
N MET A 30 -10.16 2.47 -16.62
CA MET A 30 -9.06 1.52 -16.65
C MET A 30 -9.38 0.24 -17.45
N LEU A 31 -10.63 -0.24 -17.38
CA LEU A 31 -11.02 -1.50 -18.02
C LEU A 31 -11.47 -1.35 -19.49
N ASN A 32 -12.11 -0.22 -19.83
CA ASN A 32 -12.86 -0.09 -21.08
C ASN A 32 -12.34 0.98 -22.03
N THR A 33 -11.32 1.77 -21.63
CA THR A 33 -10.77 2.81 -22.50
C THR A 33 -9.37 2.48 -22.99
N THR A 34 -9.06 2.89 -24.22
CA THR A 34 -7.71 2.75 -24.80
C THR A 34 -6.67 3.46 -23.92
N ILE A 35 -7.02 4.64 -23.36
CA ILE A 35 -6.14 5.40 -22.48
C ILE A 35 -5.86 4.61 -21.19
N GLY A 36 -6.87 4.02 -20.58
CA GLY A 36 -6.73 3.20 -19.38
C GLY A 36 -5.84 1.98 -19.62
N LEU A 37 -6.11 1.24 -20.69
CA LEU A 37 -5.33 0.06 -21.08
C LEU A 37 -3.88 0.43 -21.40
N THR A 38 -3.63 1.47 -22.17
CA THR A 38 -2.26 1.93 -22.49
C THR A 38 -1.51 2.38 -21.24
N THR A 39 -2.20 3.05 -20.31
CA THR A 39 -1.61 3.46 -19.02
C THR A 39 -1.23 2.26 -18.17
N LEU A 40 -2.13 1.27 -18.04
CA LEU A 40 -1.87 0.02 -17.32
C LEU A 40 -0.71 -0.76 -17.92
N ASP A 41 -0.67 -0.89 -19.27
CA ASP A 41 0.43 -1.55 -19.98
C ASP A 41 1.76 -0.81 -19.79
N GLY A 42 1.74 0.52 -19.78
CA GLY A 42 2.92 1.35 -19.49
C GLY A 42 3.45 1.14 -18.08
N ILE A 43 2.57 1.14 -17.08
CA ILE A 43 2.95 0.89 -15.67
C ILE A 43 3.47 -0.55 -15.52
N ALA A 44 2.78 -1.54 -16.09
CA ALA A 44 3.21 -2.94 -16.07
C ALA A 44 4.59 -3.11 -16.68
N SER A 45 4.83 -2.52 -17.85
CA SER A 45 6.14 -2.53 -18.53
C SER A 45 7.24 -1.89 -17.67
N GLY A 46 6.94 -0.77 -17.00
CA GLY A 46 7.86 -0.11 -16.08
C GLY A 46 8.24 -1.01 -14.89
N ILE A 47 7.27 -1.70 -14.30
CA ILE A 47 7.53 -2.65 -13.21
C ILE A 47 8.33 -3.85 -13.71
N HIS A 48 7.99 -4.42 -14.86
CA HIS A 48 8.79 -5.50 -15.45
C HIS A 48 10.25 -5.08 -15.69
N TYR A 49 10.46 -3.85 -16.15
CA TYR A 49 11.81 -3.30 -16.32
C TYR A 49 12.58 -3.24 -15.00
N ILE A 50 11.95 -2.77 -13.93
CA ILE A 50 12.54 -2.72 -12.58
C ILE A 50 12.86 -4.14 -12.09
N ILE A 51 11.93 -5.09 -12.24
CA ILE A 51 12.12 -6.50 -11.85
C ILE A 51 13.28 -7.15 -12.61
N ASN A 52 13.46 -6.84 -13.89
CA ASN A 52 14.58 -7.36 -14.66
C ASN A 52 15.94 -6.91 -14.09
N TYR A 53 16.05 -5.70 -13.55
CA TYR A 53 17.27 -5.29 -12.82
C TYR A 53 17.40 -5.99 -11.48
N ALA A 54 16.29 -6.18 -10.75
CA ALA A 54 16.32 -6.95 -9.51
C ALA A 54 16.82 -8.38 -9.76
N ASN A 55 16.35 -9.04 -10.82
CA ASN A 55 16.77 -10.39 -11.19
C ASN A 55 18.27 -10.46 -11.46
N LYS A 56 18.90 -9.47 -12.09
CA LYS A 56 20.37 -9.45 -12.25
C LYS A 56 21.10 -9.49 -10.91
N GLY A 57 20.60 -8.78 -9.90
CA GLY A 57 21.16 -8.84 -8.55
C GLY A 57 20.93 -10.18 -7.88
N ILE A 58 19.74 -10.76 -8.05
CA ILE A 58 19.39 -12.09 -7.53
C ILE A 58 20.28 -13.16 -8.18
N ASP A 59 20.43 -13.13 -9.48
CA ASP A 59 21.29 -14.06 -10.24
C ASP A 59 22.76 -13.96 -9.81
N PHE A 60 23.22 -12.75 -9.51
CA PHE A 60 24.57 -12.55 -8.99
C PHE A 60 24.78 -13.22 -7.61
N VAL A 61 23.79 -13.17 -6.72
CA VAL A 61 23.89 -13.72 -5.36
C VAL A 61 23.64 -15.23 -5.34
N PHE A 62 22.62 -15.70 -6.07
CA PHE A 62 22.12 -17.07 -6.03
C PHE A 62 22.56 -17.93 -7.21
N GLY A 63 23.15 -17.33 -8.25
CA GLY A 63 23.65 -18.03 -9.44
C GLY A 63 22.54 -18.80 -10.16
N ASP A 64 22.91 -19.95 -10.71
CA ASP A 64 22.01 -20.82 -11.47
C ASP A 64 20.82 -21.41 -10.67
N ILE A 65 20.76 -21.19 -9.36
CA ILE A 65 19.60 -21.64 -8.56
C ILE A 65 18.33 -20.91 -9.01
N SER A 66 18.46 -19.66 -9.44
CA SER A 66 17.31 -18.88 -9.94
C SER A 66 16.80 -19.41 -11.28
N SER A 67 17.65 -20.00 -12.11
CA SER A 67 17.32 -20.44 -13.47
C SER A 67 16.86 -21.90 -13.57
N LYS A 68 17.22 -22.76 -12.62
CA LYS A 68 16.99 -24.22 -12.68
C LYS A 68 15.81 -24.71 -11.85
N THR A 69 15.29 -23.91 -10.96
CA THR A 69 14.22 -24.35 -10.06
C THR A 69 12.91 -23.75 -10.54
N SER A 70 11.95 -24.60 -10.87
CA SER A 70 10.57 -24.22 -11.12
C SER A 70 10.12 -23.25 -10.04
N MET A 71 10.01 -21.98 -10.39
CA MET A 71 9.39 -20.85 -9.70
C MET A 71 9.27 -21.00 -8.17
N VAL A 72 10.39 -20.87 -7.46
CA VAL A 72 10.31 -20.70 -6.01
C VAL A 72 9.70 -19.32 -5.75
N PHE A 73 8.50 -19.26 -5.20
CA PHE A 73 7.76 -18.03 -4.89
C PHE A 73 8.63 -16.96 -4.23
N VAL A 74 9.48 -17.38 -3.29
CA VAL A 74 10.39 -16.45 -2.59
C VAL A 74 11.35 -15.76 -3.55
N VAL A 75 11.93 -16.50 -4.50
CA VAL A 75 12.93 -15.96 -5.44
C VAL A 75 12.28 -15.04 -6.46
N VAL A 76 11.15 -15.47 -7.02
CA VAL A 76 10.52 -14.76 -8.15
C VAL A 76 9.68 -13.57 -7.68
N ALA A 77 8.96 -13.71 -6.56
CA ALA A 77 8.03 -12.68 -6.10
C ALA A 77 8.56 -11.84 -4.94
N LEU A 78 9.29 -12.42 -3.98
CA LEU A 78 9.68 -11.69 -2.79
C LEU A 78 11.06 -11.04 -2.89
N LEU A 79 12.06 -11.69 -3.44
CA LEU A 79 13.41 -11.08 -3.52
C LEU A 79 13.46 -9.78 -4.33
N PRO A 80 12.70 -9.58 -5.43
CA PRO A 80 12.65 -8.30 -6.13
C PRO A 80 12.21 -7.12 -5.26
N LEU A 81 11.48 -7.37 -4.16
CA LEU A 81 11.07 -6.32 -3.20
C LEU A 81 12.26 -5.54 -2.66
N ILE A 82 13.42 -6.18 -2.48
CA ILE A 82 14.64 -5.52 -1.97
C ILE A 82 15.03 -4.37 -2.90
N PHE A 83 15.02 -4.61 -4.20
CA PHE A 83 15.37 -3.56 -5.17
C PHE A 83 14.27 -2.49 -5.29
N ILE A 84 13.00 -2.88 -5.25
CA ILE A 84 11.87 -1.93 -5.24
C ILE A 84 11.96 -1.01 -4.02
N CYS A 85 12.21 -1.55 -2.83
CA CYS A 85 12.40 -0.77 -1.61
C CYS A 85 13.62 0.14 -1.69
N SER A 86 14.69 -0.28 -2.37
CA SER A 86 15.86 0.57 -2.62
C SER A 86 15.49 1.79 -3.45
N ILE A 87 14.70 1.62 -4.51
CA ILE A 87 14.20 2.73 -5.34
C ILE A 87 13.32 3.66 -4.51
N ILE A 88 12.43 3.12 -3.67
CA ILE A 88 11.62 3.91 -2.73
C ILE A 88 12.53 4.71 -1.78
N GLY A 89 13.60 4.11 -1.27
CA GLY A 89 14.61 4.78 -0.44
C GLY A 89 15.27 5.96 -1.15
N ILE A 90 15.64 5.80 -2.42
CA ILE A 90 16.17 6.88 -3.25
C ILE A 90 15.17 8.04 -3.39
N PHE A 91 13.92 7.75 -3.76
CA PHE A 91 12.87 8.76 -3.89
C PHE A 91 12.57 9.47 -2.57
N LYS A 92 12.66 8.75 -1.45
CA LYS A 92 12.54 9.34 -0.12
C LYS A 92 13.71 10.28 0.19
N TYR A 93 14.94 9.87 -0.12
CA TYR A 93 16.14 10.66 0.11
C TYR A 93 16.11 12.00 -0.65
N ILE A 94 15.73 11.98 -1.93
CA ILE A 94 15.60 13.20 -2.75
C ILE A 94 14.36 14.04 -2.42
N GLY A 95 13.45 13.53 -1.58
CA GLY A 95 12.21 14.22 -1.16
C GLY A 95 11.07 14.17 -2.17
N ALA A 96 11.21 13.39 -3.25
CA ALA A 96 10.15 13.24 -4.26
C ALA A 96 8.91 12.57 -3.68
N LEU A 97 9.08 11.59 -2.78
CA LEU A 97 7.95 10.93 -2.12
C LEU A 97 7.14 11.89 -1.26
N ASP A 98 7.79 12.76 -0.51
CA ASP A 98 7.11 13.75 0.34
C ASP A 98 6.21 14.66 -0.52
N LEU A 99 6.69 15.07 -1.70
CA LEU A 99 5.92 15.88 -2.64
C LEU A 99 4.69 15.12 -3.17
N ILE A 100 4.88 13.88 -3.59
CA ILE A 100 3.81 13.02 -4.12
C ILE A 100 2.76 12.77 -3.04
N ILE A 101 3.18 12.34 -1.84
CA ILE A 101 2.29 12.04 -0.71
C ILE A 101 1.44 13.26 -0.35
N ASN A 102 2.04 14.43 -0.28
CA ASN A 102 1.32 15.64 0.08
C ASN A 102 0.35 16.10 -0.99
N THR A 103 0.74 16.02 -2.26
CA THR A 103 -0.13 16.41 -3.37
C THR A 103 -1.36 15.50 -3.45
N ILE A 104 -1.14 14.18 -3.42
CA ILE A 104 -2.24 13.20 -3.47
C ILE A 104 -3.07 13.27 -2.19
N GLY A 105 -2.43 13.38 -1.00
CA GLY A 105 -3.13 13.52 0.28
C GLY A 105 -4.02 14.75 0.33
N PHE A 106 -3.59 15.87 -0.23
CA PHE A 106 -4.41 17.07 -0.37
C PHE A 106 -5.64 16.85 -1.26
N LEU A 107 -5.46 16.20 -2.41
CA LEU A 107 -6.56 15.88 -3.34
C LEU A 107 -7.58 14.95 -2.67
N ILE A 108 -7.12 13.88 -2.01
CA ILE A 108 -7.98 12.94 -1.30
C ILE A 108 -8.73 13.63 -0.16
N ASN A 109 -8.07 14.45 0.64
CA ASN A 109 -8.73 15.23 1.70
C ASN A 109 -9.86 16.10 1.14
N LYS A 110 -9.64 16.75 0.00
CA LYS A 110 -10.64 17.61 -0.65
C LYS A 110 -11.87 16.84 -1.13
N ILE A 111 -11.66 15.61 -1.61
CA ILE A 111 -12.73 14.76 -2.16
C ILE A 111 -13.46 13.98 -1.05
N SER A 112 -12.69 13.30 -0.18
CA SER A 112 -13.24 12.39 0.83
C SER A 112 -13.76 13.11 2.08
N LYS A 113 -13.32 14.37 2.30
CA LYS A 113 -13.52 15.10 3.57
C LYS A 113 -13.06 14.31 4.81
N VAL A 114 -12.17 13.36 4.61
CA VAL A 114 -11.36 12.76 5.68
C VAL A 114 -10.27 13.76 6.05
N GLY A 115 -9.82 13.80 7.30
CA GLY A 115 -8.83 14.78 7.75
C GLY A 115 -7.52 14.74 6.94
N LYS A 116 -6.79 15.85 6.94
CA LYS A 116 -5.52 15.97 6.20
C LYS A 116 -4.49 14.95 6.67
N LEU A 117 -4.38 14.74 7.98
CA LEU A 117 -3.43 13.80 8.56
C LEU A 117 -3.80 12.34 8.24
N GLU A 118 -5.09 12.02 8.28
CA GLU A 118 -5.60 10.70 7.94
C GLU A 118 -5.35 10.38 6.46
N SER A 119 -5.61 11.35 5.58
CA SER A 119 -5.33 11.21 4.14
C SER A 119 -3.83 11.09 3.87
N PHE A 120 -2.99 11.87 4.57
CA PHE A 120 -1.54 11.76 4.48
C PHE A 120 -1.05 10.39 4.92
N ALA A 121 -1.51 9.89 6.07
CA ALA A 121 -1.12 8.59 6.58
C ALA A 121 -1.51 7.45 5.63
N ALA A 122 -2.73 7.49 5.06
CA ALA A 122 -3.20 6.50 4.10
C ALA A 122 -2.35 6.48 2.82
N ILE A 123 -2.05 7.64 2.23
CA ILE A 123 -1.19 7.73 1.05
C ILE A 123 0.25 7.30 1.36
N SER A 124 0.77 7.70 2.53
CA SER A 124 2.10 7.25 2.97
C SER A 124 2.15 5.73 3.08
N ALA A 125 1.11 5.10 3.61
CA ALA A 125 1.05 3.64 3.74
C ALA A 125 1.05 2.93 2.36
N VAL A 126 0.36 3.49 1.36
CA VAL A 126 0.40 2.96 -0.01
C VAL A 126 1.80 3.05 -0.62
N ILE A 127 2.52 4.14 -0.36
CA ILE A 127 3.79 4.42 -1.05
C ILE A 127 4.98 3.79 -0.32
N VAL A 128 5.10 4.02 0.98
CA VAL A 128 6.27 3.61 1.78
C VAL A 128 5.98 2.46 2.75
N GLY A 129 4.74 2.03 2.82
CA GLY A 129 4.29 1.00 3.75
C GLY A 129 3.77 1.54 5.08
N MET A 130 3.10 0.69 5.83
CA MET A 130 2.38 1.04 7.05
C MET A 130 3.32 1.57 8.16
N MET A 131 4.44 0.89 8.41
CA MET A 131 5.32 1.25 9.52
C MET A 131 5.99 2.62 9.35
N PRO A 132 6.60 2.95 8.19
CA PRO A 132 7.12 4.31 7.95
C PRO A 132 6.02 5.38 7.99
N ALA A 133 4.80 5.05 7.55
CA ALA A 133 3.67 5.97 7.65
C ALA A 133 3.35 6.33 9.10
N TYR A 134 3.32 5.35 10.03
CA TYR A 134 3.12 5.61 11.45
C TYR A 134 4.27 6.41 12.07
N VAL A 135 5.51 6.10 11.71
CA VAL A 135 6.67 6.88 12.19
C VAL A 135 6.56 8.33 11.77
N SER A 136 6.08 8.60 10.55
CA SER A 136 5.92 9.97 10.03
C SER A 136 4.89 10.80 10.80
N ILE A 137 3.92 10.17 11.44
CA ILE A 137 2.86 10.84 12.20
C ILE A 137 2.99 10.68 13.74
N LYS A 138 4.06 10.06 14.23
CA LYS A 138 4.23 9.69 15.65
C LYS A 138 3.96 10.85 16.62
N ASP A 139 4.42 12.06 16.28
CA ASP A 139 4.30 13.25 17.13
C ASP A 139 2.87 13.79 17.23
N TYR A 140 2.00 13.37 16.32
CA TYR A 140 0.60 13.74 16.28
C TYR A 140 -0.30 12.72 17.00
N ILE A 141 0.15 11.46 17.11
CA ILE A 141 -0.63 10.36 17.72
C ILE A 141 -1.22 10.70 19.10
N PRO A 142 -0.46 11.33 20.04
CA PRO A 142 -1.01 11.67 21.36
C PRO A 142 -2.16 12.68 21.34
N ARG A 143 -2.31 13.44 20.24
CA ARG A 143 -3.32 14.47 20.07
C ARG A 143 -4.56 14.01 19.31
N LEU A 144 -4.55 12.77 18.83
CA LEU A 144 -5.64 12.20 18.05
C LEU A 144 -6.76 11.67 18.96
N SER A 145 -8.00 11.88 18.53
CA SER A 145 -9.13 11.20 19.12
C SER A 145 -9.12 9.70 18.76
N LYS A 146 -9.80 8.87 19.54
CA LYS A 146 -9.94 7.43 19.24
C LYS A 146 -10.53 7.18 17.85
N ALA A 147 -11.46 8.02 17.42
CA ALA A 147 -12.08 7.93 16.10
C ALA A 147 -11.08 8.21 14.97
N GLN A 148 -10.25 9.23 15.11
CA GLN A 148 -9.19 9.56 14.15
C GLN A 148 -8.12 8.47 14.08
N MET A 149 -7.71 7.96 15.24
CA MET A 149 -6.74 6.86 15.32
C MET A 149 -7.30 5.60 14.64
N TYR A 150 -8.59 5.29 14.82
CA TYR A 150 -9.26 4.21 14.10
C TYR A 150 -9.24 4.42 12.58
N THR A 151 -9.56 5.63 12.10
CA THR A 151 -9.53 5.98 10.68
C THR A 151 -8.14 5.76 10.09
N ILE A 152 -7.09 6.27 10.76
CA ILE A 152 -5.70 6.09 10.32
C ILE A 152 -5.35 4.60 10.29
N ALA A 153 -5.62 3.87 11.36
CA ALA A 153 -5.30 2.45 11.45
C ALA A 153 -6.02 1.64 10.35
N ALA A 154 -7.32 1.86 10.17
CA ALA A 154 -8.09 1.17 9.16
C ALA A 154 -7.60 1.47 7.74
N CYS A 155 -7.31 2.73 7.43
CA CYS A 155 -6.79 3.12 6.12
C CYS A 155 -5.39 2.55 5.84
N THR A 156 -4.48 2.58 6.82
CA THR A 156 -3.10 2.12 6.63
C THR A 156 -2.98 0.59 6.58
N ILE A 157 -3.83 -0.15 7.31
CA ILE A 157 -3.83 -1.62 7.30
C ILE A 157 -4.53 -2.17 6.05
N SER A 158 -5.57 -1.49 5.58
CA SER A 158 -6.35 -1.94 4.42
C SER A 158 -5.64 -1.75 3.09
N THR A 159 -4.65 -0.87 3.01
CA THR A 159 -3.95 -0.56 1.75
C THR A 159 -2.76 -1.49 1.51
N VAL A 160 -2.49 -1.75 0.22
CA VAL A 160 -1.31 -2.49 -0.23
C VAL A 160 -0.22 -1.50 -0.62
N ASP A 161 1.00 -1.69 -0.16
CA ASP A 161 2.12 -0.82 -0.53
C ASP A 161 2.70 -1.16 -1.92
N ILE A 162 3.39 -0.18 -2.50
CA ILE A 162 3.99 -0.29 -3.84
C ILE A 162 5.02 -1.43 -3.91
N ALA A 163 5.72 -1.72 -2.82
CA ALA A 163 6.69 -2.80 -2.81
C ALA A 163 6.00 -4.16 -3.00
N LEU A 164 4.97 -4.45 -2.20
CA LEU A 164 4.18 -5.69 -2.34
C LEU A 164 3.44 -5.77 -3.68
N LEU A 165 3.08 -4.63 -4.26
CA LEU A 165 2.46 -4.58 -5.58
C LEU A 165 3.36 -5.23 -6.65
N GLY A 166 4.69 -5.01 -6.58
CA GLY A 166 5.66 -5.69 -7.42
C GLY A 166 5.64 -7.22 -7.28
N ALA A 167 5.46 -7.74 -6.06
CA ALA A 167 5.32 -9.18 -5.84
C ALA A 167 4.03 -9.74 -6.45
N TYR A 168 2.91 -9.03 -6.29
CA TYR A 168 1.63 -9.47 -6.85
C TYR A 168 1.63 -9.52 -8.37
N THR A 169 2.34 -8.60 -9.05
CA THR A 169 2.46 -8.62 -10.51
C THR A 169 3.23 -9.81 -11.07
N GLN A 170 3.96 -10.55 -10.23
CA GLN A 170 4.60 -11.82 -10.60
C GLN A 170 3.66 -13.03 -10.49
N MET A 171 2.55 -12.88 -9.76
CA MET A 171 1.59 -13.96 -9.50
C MET A 171 0.33 -13.84 -10.34
N VAL A 172 -0.09 -12.61 -10.60
CA VAL A 172 -1.34 -12.28 -11.30
C VAL A 172 -1.04 -11.25 -12.38
N GLU A 173 -1.81 -11.28 -13.46
CA GLU A 173 -1.66 -10.32 -14.55
C GLU A 173 -1.67 -8.87 -13.99
N PRO A 174 -0.65 -8.05 -14.31
CA PRO A 174 -0.48 -6.72 -13.73
C PRO A 174 -1.71 -5.82 -13.83
N ARG A 175 -2.48 -5.91 -14.90
CA ARG A 175 -3.70 -5.12 -15.09
C ARG A 175 -4.69 -5.29 -13.94
N TYR A 176 -4.96 -6.53 -13.54
CA TYR A 176 -5.90 -6.82 -12.46
C TYR A 176 -5.37 -6.38 -11.09
N VAL A 177 -4.05 -6.49 -10.89
CA VAL A 177 -3.39 -6.03 -9.66
C VAL A 177 -3.57 -4.52 -9.50
N PHE A 178 -3.28 -3.73 -10.53
CA PHE A 178 -3.42 -2.26 -10.47
C PHE A 178 -4.86 -1.81 -10.29
N ILE A 179 -5.79 -2.43 -11.01
CA ILE A 179 -7.22 -2.12 -10.86
C ILE A 179 -7.66 -2.45 -9.44
N GLY A 180 -7.34 -3.66 -8.96
CA GLY A 180 -7.71 -4.10 -7.61
C GLY A 180 -7.18 -3.18 -6.51
N VAL A 181 -5.91 -2.77 -6.59
CA VAL A 181 -5.31 -1.85 -5.61
C VAL A 181 -5.94 -0.46 -5.70
N SER A 182 -6.21 0.04 -6.91
CA SER A 182 -6.87 1.34 -7.09
C SER A 182 -8.29 1.35 -6.50
N LEU A 183 -9.07 0.31 -6.76
CA LEU A 183 -10.41 0.16 -6.20
C LEU A 183 -10.37 0.00 -4.68
N ASN A 184 -9.48 -0.85 -4.17
CA ASN A 184 -9.29 -1.04 -2.73
C ASN A 184 -8.99 0.29 -2.00
N PHE A 185 -8.19 1.15 -2.62
CA PHE A 185 -7.88 2.46 -2.07
C PHE A 185 -9.13 3.33 -1.87
N PHE A 186 -10.00 3.45 -2.88
CA PHE A 186 -11.24 4.22 -2.78
C PHE A 186 -12.24 3.55 -1.84
N SER A 187 -12.44 2.24 -1.96
CA SER A 187 -13.34 1.45 -1.10
C SER A 187 -12.98 1.60 0.37
N THR A 188 -11.69 1.64 0.71
CA THR A 188 -11.23 1.85 2.08
C THR A 188 -11.75 3.16 2.67
N PHE A 189 -11.64 4.27 1.94
CA PHE A 189 -12.16 5.57 2.40
C PHE A 189 -13.68 5.58 2.50
N ILE A 190 -14.39 4.91 1.60
CA ILE A 190 -15.84 4.77 1.63
C ILE A 190 -16.27 4.01 2.89
N ILE A 191 -15.69 2.83 3.12
CA ILE A 191 -16.00 1.97 4.27
C ILE A 191 -15.70 2.69 5.59
N VAL A 192 -14.52 3.30 5.70
CA VAL A 192 -14.15 4.05 6.91
C VAL A 192 -15.10 5.24 7.15
N SER A 193 -15.52 5.93 6.10
CA SER A 193 -16.48 7.04 6.22
C SER A 193 -17.87 6.58 6.66
N ILE A 194 -18.26 5.33 6.37
CA ILE A 194 -19.52 4.73 6.81
C ILE A 194 -19.41 4.25 8.26
N ILE A 195 -18.35 3.51 8.59
CA ILE A 195 -18.17 2.89 9.91
C ILE A 195 -17.85 3.94 10.98
N ASN A 196 -17.00 4.89 10.63
CA ASN A 196 -16.51 5.92 11.55
C ASN A 196 -16.64 7.33 10.96
N PRO A 197 -17.86 7.89 10.90
CA PRO A 197 -18.11 9.23 10.37
C PRO A 197 -17.60 10.32 11.34
N SER A 198 -16.29 10.31 11.63
CA SER A 198 -15.64 11.32 12.48
C SER A 198 -15.49 12.66 11.76
N GLU A 199 -15.43 13.74 12.54
CA GLU A 199 -15.07 15.05 11.99
C GLU A 199 -13.58 15.07 11.59
N PRO A 200 -13.25 15.82 10.51
CA PRO A 200 -11.86 15.91 10.06
C PRO A 200 -10.98 16.51 11.15
N THR A 201 -9.73 16.07 11.20
CA THR A 201 -8.73 16.59 12.13
C THR A 201 -8.47 18.05 11.85
N ASN A 202 -8.55 18.91 12.87
CA ASN A 202 -8.17 20.33 12.77
C ASN A 202 -6.64 20.54 12.69
N ILE A 203 -5.86 19.49 12.56
CA ILE A 203 -4.41 19.57 12.35
C ILE A 203 -4.17 20.04 10.92
N THR A 204 -3.84 21.34 10.81
CA THR A 204 -3.65 22.01 9.51
C THR A 204 -2.28 21.76 8.91
N THR A 205 -1.31 21.31 9.71
CA THR A 205 0.06 21.00 9.27
C THR A 205 0.20 19.53 9.02
N CYS A 206 0.41 19.13 7.75
CA CYS A 206 0.93 17.81 7.44
C CYS A 206 2.41 17.75 7.82
N PRO A 207 2.94 16.58 8.22
CA PRO A 207 4.36 16.41 8.55
C PRO A 207 5.24 16.48 7.30
N LEU A 208 5.18 17.61 6.59
CA LEU A 208 6.04 17.89 5.44
C LEU A 208 7.47 18.11 5.92
N GLY A 209 8.33 17.15 5.65
CA GLY A 209 9.77 17.35 5.83
C GLY A 209 10.23 17.57 7.29
N ALA A 210 9.45 17.11 8.27
CA ALA A 210 9.79 17.24 9.69
C ALA A 210 11.16 16.62 10.04
N ASN A 211 11.68 15.75 9.18
CA ASN A 211 12.95 15.07 9.41
C ASN A 211 14.04 15.44 8.39
N LYS A 212 14.06 16.68 7.87
CA LYS A 212 15.20 17.12 7.04
C LYS A 212 16.54 17.12 7.79
N GLY A 213 16.53 17.12 9.12
CA GLY A 213 17.73 17.12 9.96
C GLY A 213 18.25 15.72 10.35
N GLU A 214 17.48 14.66 10.18
CA GLU A 214 17.84 13.28 10.56
C GLU A 214 18.08 12.35 9.36
N ARG A 215 18.18 12.90 8.16
CA ARG A 215 18.50 12.09 6.97
C ARG A 215 19.98 11.71 7.09
N GLY A 216 20.26 10.45 7.39
CA GLY A 216 21.59 9.87 7.33
C GLY A 216 22.23 10.02 5.93
N SER A 217 23.41 9.46 5.75
CA SER A 217 24.07 9.40 4.43
C SER A 217 23.14 8.72 3.40
N PHE A 218 23.28 9.11 2.12
CA PHE A 218 22.54 8.46 1.03
C PHE A 218 22.65 6.93 1.07
N PHE A 219 23.86 6.41 1.28
CA PHE A 219 24.08 4.96 1.36
C PHE A 219 23.46 4.33 2.61
N GLU A 220 23.41 5.04 3.72
CA GLU A 220 22.76 4.59 4.94
C GLU A 220 21.25 4.41 4.71
N VAL A 221 20.58 5.43 4.19
CA VAL A 221 19.14 5.36 3.85
C VAL A 221 18.86 4.21 2.86
N LEU A 222 19.71 4.05 1.86
CA LEU A 222 19.58 2.99 0.87
C LEU A 222 19.70 1.60 1.51
N THR A 223 20.72 1.41 2.34
CA THR A 223 20.98 0.14 3.04
C THR A 223 19.86 -0.20 4.02
N ASP A 224 19.35 0.78 4.75
CA ASP A 224 18.24 0.59 5.68
C ASP A 224 16.98 0.09 4.96
N HIS A 225 16.62 0.71 3.82
CA HIS A 225 15.49 0.26 3.02
C HIS A 225 15.67 -1.16 2.46
N MET A 226 16.88 -1.54 2.07
CA MET A 226 17.20 -2.92 1.65
C MET A 226 17.04 -3.91 2.79
N GLN A 227 17.57 -3.58 3.97
CA GLN A 227 17.46 -4.43 5.17
C GLN A 227 16.03 -4.57 5.65
N ASP A 228 15.24 -3.50 5.62
CA ASP A 228 13.83 -3.54 6.02
C ASP A 228 13.00 -4.39 5.06
N ALA A 229 13.28 -4.32 3.76
CA ALA A 229 12.68 -5.22 2.77
C ALA A 229 13.04 -6.69 3.05
N PHE A 230 14.29 -6.98 3.39
CA PHE A 230 14.71 -8.35 3.73
C PHE A 230 14.02 -8.85 5.00
N LYS A 231 13.92 -8.02 6.06
CA LYS A 231 13.15 -8.36 7.27
C LYS A 231 11.68 -8.65 6.95
N LEU A 232 11.08 -7.86 6.05
CA LEU A 232 9.70 -8.09 5.60
C LEU A 232 9.56 -9.45 4.92
N ILE A 233 10.49 -9.83 4.04
CA ILE A 233 10.49 -11.14 3.38
C ILE A 233 10.58 -12.26 4.42
N LEU A 234 11.50 -12.15 5.38
CA LEU A 234 11.64 -13.12 6.46
C LEU A 234 10.39 -13.24 7.33
N ALA A 235 9.62 -12.18 7.49
CA ALA A 235 8.36 -12.21 8.22
C ALA A 235 7.22 -12.84 7.40
N ILE A 236 7.16 -12.57 6.10
CA ILE A 236 6.07 -13.06 5.23
C ILE A 236 6.17 -14.56 4.97
N VAL A 237 7.39 -15.08 4.73
CA VAL A 237 7.59 -16.50 4.38
C VAL A 237 6.97 -17.47 5.38
N PRO A 238 7.26 -17.40 6.71
CA PRO A 238 6.67 -18.32 7.68
C PRO A 238 5.16 -18.16 7.80
N ILE A 239 4.65 -16.94 7.64
CA ILE A 239 3.21 -16.66 7.68
C ILE A 239 2.50 -17.39 6.51
N ILE A 240 3.01 -17.26 5.29
CA ILE A 240 2.44 -17.93 4.13
C ILE A 240 2.48 -19.45 4.30
N ILE A 241 3.62 -20.01 4.73
CA ILE A 241 3.75 -21.45 4.96
C ILE A 241 2.71 -21.90 5.98
N GLY A 242 2.60 -21.22 7.12
CA GLY A 242 1.65 -21.56 8.17
C GLY A 242 0.20 -21.49 7.73
N PHE A 243 -0.22 -20.41 7.07
CA PHE A 243 -1.60 -20.26 6.61
C PHE A 243 -1.96 -21.22 5.49
N VAL A 244 -1.09 -21.46 4.51
CA VAL A 244 -1.34 -22.41 3.44
C VAL A 244 -1.49 -23.84 4.00
N ALA A 245 -0.63 -24.22 4.96
CA ALA A 245 -0.74 -25.52 5.63
C ALA A 245 -2.05 -25.66 6.42
N LEU A 246 -2.44 -24.60 7.17
CA LEU A 246 -3.71 -24.58 7.92
C LEU A 246 -4.92 -24.68 6.99
N ILE A 247 -4.93 -23.95 5.88
CA ILE A 247 -6.03 -23.99 4.90
C ILE A 247 -6.11 -25.39 4.29
N SER A 248 -4.97 -25.98 3.92
CA SER A 248 -4.94 -27.37 3.39
C SER A 248 -5.51 -28.36 4.39
N MET A 249 -5.09 -28.27 5.66
CA MET A 249 -5.60 -29.13 6.73
C MET A 249 -7.11 -28.95 6.94
N LEU A 250 -7.60 -27.71 6.94
CA LEU A 250 -9.03 -27.45 7.07
C LEU A 250 -9.83 -27.99 5.88
N ASN A 251 -9.33 -27.83 4.67
CA ASN A 251 -9.97 -28.39 3.48
C ASN A 251 -10.08 -29.91 3.56
N ASP A 252 -9.02 -30.60 3.99
CA ASP A 252 -9.04 -32.05 4.18
C ASP A 252 -10.06 -32.48 5.25
N VAL A 253 -10.12 -31.74 6.36
CA VAL A 253 -11.13 -31.97 7.42
C VAL A 253 -12.54 -31.80 6.88
N PHE A 254 -12.81 -30.74 6.13
CA PHE A 254 -14.13 -30.50 5.55
C PHE A 254 -14.52 -31.55 4.52
N LEU A 255 -13.60 -31.96 3.65
CA LEU A 255 -13.84 -33.01 2.67
C LEU A 255 -14.14 -34.36 3.34
N ASN A 256 -13.45 -34.71 4.45
CA ASN A 256 -13.67 -35.97 5.16
C ASN A 256 -14.93 -35.98 6.05
N ILE A 257 -15.45 -34.76 6.45
CA ILE A 257 -16.63 -34.68 7.31
C ILE A 257 -17.91 -34.39 6.52
N LEU A 258 -17.80 -33.61 5.43
CA LEU A 258 -18.96 -33.12 4.67
C LEU A 258 -19.07 -33.72 3.26
N GLY A 259 -18.01 -34.39 2.76
CA GLY A 259 -17.99 -35.04 1.45
C GLY A 259 -18.39 -36.45 1.50
#